data_a1e45cf3914d0e7a8add45eb3d0ec11c
#
_entry.id   a1e45cf3914d0e7a8add45eb3d0ec11c
#
_cell.length_a   1.000
_cell.length_b   1.000
_cell.length_c   1.000
_cell.angle_alpha   90.00
_cell.angle_beta   90.00
_cell.angle_gamma   90.00
#
_symmetry.space_group_name_H-M   'P 1'
#
loop_
_entity.id
_entity.type
_entity.pdbx_description
1 polymer ?
#
loop_
_entity_poly.entity_id
_entity_poly.type
_entity_poly.pdbx_seq_one_letter_code
_entity_poly.pdbx_strand_id
1 'polypeptide(L)'
;MKTQFIVHPNEISIDRINTLVKAGVTCLGIHSEGGETAYKSLAEMIELLKTEKIRSLLNYAKQQGLEIEYELHAMGYLMPKNLFDTHPEYFRVDKNGKRNSDKNFCVSNENALNIVCENAKKLALNLYGSNDNFYFWIDDGNDIFCHCEKCKKISASNQALITINAMLNAIRKVKPKAKVAYLAYGDTLLLPTVKPNDGVFLEYAPFEKYVNKSENAEFYIKREFDMIEPLINYFGSKDAKVLEYWYDNSMYSKWKKPPAKFTLNETQLAKDISFYKQKGFNYISTFGCFLGQDYVDLYGDTNVTPLVSHSNYEK
;
A
#
# COMPACT_ATOMS: atom_id res chain seq x y z
N MET A 1 17.05 -11.18 -1.55
CA MET A 1 16.10 -10.12 -1.14
C MET A 1 14.70 -10.52 -1.56
N LYS A 2 13.68 -10.26 -0.74
CA LYS A 2 12.28 -10.48 -1.12
C LYS A 2 11.85 -9.42 -2.14
N THR A 3 11.13 -9.83 -3.19
CA THR A 3 10.62 -8.93 -4.24
C THR A 3 9.13 -9.14 -4.44
N GLN A 4 8.39 -8.06 -4.64
CA GLN A 4 6.96 -8.11 -4.91
C GLN A 4 6.62 -7.29 -6.15
N PHE A 5 5.69 -7.83 -6.95
CA PHE A 5 5.10 -7.15 -8.08
C PHE A 5 3.60 -7.01 -7.87
N ILE A 6 3.10 -5.78 -7.86
CA ILE A 6 1.72 -5.44 -7.47
C ILE A 6 0.90 -5.20 -8.73
N VAL A 7 -0.23 -5.89 -8.84
CA VAL A 7 -1.14 -5.77 -9.99
C VAL A 7 -2.58 -5.53 -9.54
N HIS A 8 -3.42 -5.05 -10.43
CA HIS A 8 -4.86 -5.04 -10.19
C HIS A 8 -5.46 -6.46 -10.28
N PRO A 9 -6.57 -6.75 -9.58
CA PRO A 9 -7.18 -8.08 -9.56
C PRO A 9 -7.53 -8.64 -10.95
N ASN A 10 -7.94 -7.78 -11.87
CA ASN A 10 -8.29 -8.15 -13.25
C ASN A 10 -7.08 -8.39 -14.16
N GLU A 11 -5.88 -8.07 -13.70
CA GLU A 11 -4.61 -8.29 -14.42
C GLU A 11 -3.95 -9.63 -14.04
N ILE A 12 -4.52 -10.35 -13.07
CA ILE A 12 -4.02 -11.67 -12.65
C ILE A 12 -4.39 -12.70 -13.71
N SER A 13 -3.39 -13.34 -14.30
CA SER A 13 -3.52 -14.43 -15.29
C SER A 13 -2.45 -15.48 -15.07
N ILE A 14 -2.63 -16.66 -15.67
CA ILE A 14 -1.61 -17.73 -15.65
C ILE A 14 -0.31 -17.21 -16.27
N ASP A 15 -0.38 -16.51 -17.39
CA ASP A 15 0.81 -16.00 -18.09
C ASP A 15 1.54 -14.96 -17.23
N ARG A 16 0.80 -14.04 -16.59
CA ARG A 16 1.40 -13.07 -15.66
C ARG A 16 2.07 -13.78 -14.47
N ILE A 17 1.45 -14.78 -13.87
CA ILE A 17 2.03 -15.57 -12.79
C ILE A 17 3.32 -16.25 -13.27
N ASN A 18 3.29 -16.89 -14.45
CA ASN A 18 4.46 -17.55 -15.01
C ASN A 18 5.60 -16.57 -15.30
N THR A 19 5.30 -15.37 -15.83
CA THR A 19 6.29 -14.31 -16.04
C THR A 19 6.97 -13.91 -14.73
N LEU A 20 6.21 -13.69 -13.65
CA LEU A 20 6.75 -13.33 -12.35
C LEU A 20 7.61 -14.44 -11.76
N VAL A 21 7.15 -15.68 -11.81
CA VAL A 21 7.88 -16.87 -11.33
C VAL A 21 9.19 -17.06 -12.12
N LYS A 22 9.14 -16.97 -13.45
CA LYS A 22 10.33 -17.08 -14.31
C LYS A 22 11.36 -15.98 -14.01
N ALA A 23 10.91 -14.78 -13.69
CA ALA A 23 11.79 -13.68 -13.28
C ALA A 23 12.37 -13.87 -11.86
N GLY A 24 11.81 -14.77 -11.03
CA GLY A 24 12.23 -15.02 -9.67
C GLY A 24 11.58 -14.07 -8.64
N VAL A 25 10.47 -13.43 -8.98
CA VAL A 25 9.66 -12.65 -8.02
C VAL A 25 9.15 -13.60 -6.93
N THR A 26 9.12 -13.13 -5.68
CA THR A 26 8.76 -13.97 -4.53
C THR A 26 7.34 -13.72 -4.00
N CYS A 27 6.72 -12.61 -4.38
CA CYS A 27 5.40 -12.23 -3.90
C CYS A 27 4.55 -11.56 -5.01
N LEU A 28 3.32 -12.02 -5.17
CA LEU A 28 2.30 -11.34 -5.95
C LEU A 28 1.53 -10.39 -5.02
N GLY A 29 1.69 -9.09 -5.26
CA GLY A 29 0.88 -8.06 -4.61
C GLY A 29 -0.43 -7.83 -5.38
N ILE A 30 -1.51 -7.60 -4.66
CA ILE A 30 -2.82 -7.32 -5.24
C ILE A 30 -3.31 -5.99 -4.69
N HIS A 31 -3.61 -5.07 -5.59
CA HIS A 31 -4.08 -3.73 -5.27
C HIS A 31 -5.42 -3.46 -5.96
N SER A 32 -6.44 -3.09 -5.18
CA SER A 32 -7.66 -2.52 -5.76
C SER A 32 -7.36 -1.11 -6.28
N GLU A 33 -8.08 -0.65 -7.30
CA GLU A 33 -7.87 0.70 -7.80
C GLU A 33 -8.04 1.74 -6.69
N GLY A 34 -7.10 2.70 -6.65
CA GLY A 34 -7.06 3.77 -5.66
C GLY A 34 -7.98 4.95 -5.99
N GLY A 35 -7.70 6.12 -5.39
CA GLY A 35 -8.40 7.36 -5.63
C GLY A 35 -9.74 7.51 -4.89
N GLU A 36 -10.62 8.38 -5.37
CA GLU A 36 -11.88 8.74 -4.69
C GLU A 36 -12.86 7.58 -4.54
N THR A 37 -12.77 6.59 -5.43
CA THR A 37 -13.63 5.39 -5.46
C THR A 37 -12.96 4.16 -4.88
N ALA A 38 -11.80 4.28 -4.23
CA ALA A 38 -11.04 3.15 -3.69
C ALA A 38 -11.90 2.19 -2.83
N TYR A 39 -12.85 2.73 -2.04
CA TYR A 39 -13.74 1.90 -1.23
C TYR A 39 -14.70 1.02 -2.06
N LYS A 40 -15.09 1.47 -3.26
CA LYS A 40 -15.92 0.69 -4.19
C LYS A 40 -15.08 -0.40 -4.85
N SER A 41 -13.93 -0.04 -5.42
CA SER A 41 -13.05 -1.01 -6.07
C SER A 41 -12.53 -2.06 -5.09
N LEU A 42 -12.32 -1.71 -3.81
CA LEU A 42 -12.01 -2.68 -2.77
C LEU A 42 -13.19 -3.63 -2.50
N ALA A 43 -14.42 -3.12 -2.42
CA ALA A 43 -15.60 -3.96 -2.26
C ALA A 43 -15.79 -4.92 -3.45
N GLU A 44 -15.60 -4.44 -4.67
CA GLU A 44 -15.65 -5.25 -5.90
C GLU A 44 -14.54 -6.32 -5.90
N MET A 45 -13.32 -5.97 -5.49
CA MET A 45 -12.23 -6.93 -5.34
C MET A 45 -12.59 -8.03 -4.33
N ILE A 46 -13.19 -7.70 -3.19
CA ILE A 46 -13.62 -8.70 -2.19
C ILE A 46 -14.64 -9.67 -2.78
N GLU A 47 -15.61 -9.19 -3.58
CA GLU A 47 -16.55 -10.08 -4.27
C GLU A 47 -15.83 -10.94 -5.33
N LEU A 48 -14.89 -10.37 -6.07
CA LEU A 48 -14.09 -11.12 -7.05
C LEU A 48 -13.27 -12.24 -6.38
N LEU A 49 -12.70 -12.01 -5.19
CA LEU A 49 -11.94 -13.02 -4.43
C LEU A 49 -12.81 -14.21 -3.95
N LYS A 50 -14.13 -14.12 -4.01
CA LYS A 50 -15.04 -15.25 -3.72
C LYS A 50 -15.22 -16.17 -4.91
N THR A 51 -14.89 -15.71 -6.13
CA THR A 51 -15.09 -16.48 -7.36
C THR A 51 -14.07 -17.61 -7.48
N GLU A 52 -14.51 -18.74 -8.07
CA GLU A 52 -13.64 -19.90 -8.32
C GLU A 52 -12.48 -19.52 -9.26
N LYS A 53 -12.74 -18.70 -10.27
CA LYS A 53 -11.72 -18.24 -11.22
C LYS A 53 -10.51 -17.61 -10.52
N ILE A 54 -10.74 -16.60 -9.68
CA ILE A 54 -9.64 -15.91 -8.98
C ILE A 54 -8.99 -16.82 -7.95
N ARG A 55 -9.76 -17.59 -7.19
CA ARG A 55 -9.20 -18.55 -6.22
C ARG A 55 -8.29 -19.57 -6.89
N SER A 56 -8.66 -20.08 -8.05
CA SER A 56 -7.83 -21.01 -8.81
C SER A 56 -6.50 -20.36 -9.26
N LEU A 57 -6.53 -19.10 -9.73
CA LEU A 57 -5.32 -18.35 -10.09
C LEU A 57 -4.41 -18.10 -8.87
N LEU A 58 -4.98 -17.70 -7.72
CA LEU A 58 -4.20 -17.49 -6.51
C LEU A 58 -3.63 -18.77 -5.93
N ASN A 59 -4.36 -19.89 -6.01
CA ASN A 59 -3.85 -21.21 -5.65
C ASN A 59 -2.71 -21.61 -6.57
N TYR A 60 -2.84 -21.39 -7.88
CA TYR A 60 -1.78 -21.64 -8.83
C TYR A 60 -0.52 -20.80 -8.51
N ALA A 61 -0.67 -19.51 -8.25
CA ALA A 61 0.45 -18.66 -7.83
C ALA A 61 1.17 -19.21 -6.59
N LYS A 62 0.42 -19.64 -5.58
CA LYS A 62 0.98 -20.26 -4.36
C LYS A 62 1.68 -21.59 -4.66
N GLN A 63 1.12 -22.44 -5.53
CA GLN A 63 1.76 -23.69 -5.97
C GLN A 63 3.08 -23.43 -6.70
N GLN A 64 3.18 -22.30 -7.42
CA GLN A 64 4.42 -21.86 -8.05
C GLN A 64 5.41 -21.16 -7.08
N GLY A 65 5.10 -21.09 -5.79
CA GLY A 65 5.97 -20.55 -4.75
C GLY A 65 5.80 -19.04 -4.48
N LEU A 66 4.83 -18.36 -5.09
CA LEU A 66 4.55 -16.96 -4.79
C LEU A 66 3.78 -16.84 -3.47
N GLU A 67 4.21 -15.92 -2.61
CA GLU A 67 3.36 -15.40 -1.54
C GLU A 67 2.29 -14.47 -2.12
N ILE A 68 1.18 -14.28 -1.39
CA ILE A 68 0.10 -13.36 -1.76
C ILE A 68 -0.03 -12.30 -0.68
N GLU A 69 0.03 -11.04 -1.08
CA GLU A 69 -0.21 -9.88 -0.22
C GLU A 69 -1.21 -8.91 -0.88
N TYR A 70 -1.91 -8.16 -0.05
CA TYR A 70 -2.94 -7.21 -0.50
C TYR A 70 -2.61 -5.82 0.05
N GLU A 71 -2.45 -4.84 -0.84
CA GLU A 71 -2.08 -3.47 -0.54
C GLU A 71 -3.25 -2.54 -0.87
N LEU A 72 -3.87 -1.97 0.15
CA LEU A 72 -5.23 -1.49 0.03
C LEU A 72 -5.42 -0.10 0.66
N HIS A 73 -5.91 0.87 -0.11
CA HIS A 73 -6.51 2.09 0.45
C HIS A 73 -7.82 1.72 1.17
N ALA A 74 -7.70 1.32 2.43
CA ALA A 74 -8.76 0.61 3.12
C ALA A 74 -9.71 1.53 3.90
N MET A 75 -9.33 2.75 4.26
CA MET A 75 -10.09 3.56 5.23
C MET A 75 -11.53 3.83 4.80
N GLY A 76 -11.78 4.17 3.54
CA GLY A 76 -13.14 4.41 3.05
C GLY A 76 -14.04 3.16 3.05
N TYR A 77 -13.44 1.95 3.05
CA TYR A 77 -14.14 0.67 3.22
C TYR A 77 -14.32 0.33 4.71
N LEU A 78 -13.32 0.61 5.54
CA LEU A 78 -13.35 0.31 6.98
C LEU A 78 -14.25 1.28 7.76
N MET A 79 -14.39 2.53 7.30
CA MET A 79 -15.32 3.53 7.83
C MET A 79 -16.35 3.86 6.75
N PRO A 80 -17.50 3.17 6.72
CA PRO A 80 -18.52 3.36 5.67
C PRO A 80 -19.08 4.78 5.66
N LYS A 81 -19.01 5.44 4.51
CA LYS A 81 -19.36 6.87 4.36
C LYS A 81 -20.83 7.19 4.66
N ASN A 82 -21.74 6.22 4.51
CA ASN A 82 -23.16 6.38 4.83
C ASN A 82 -23.43 6.60 6.33
N LEU A 83 -22.47 6.25 7.20
CA LEU A 83 -22.59 6.56 8.63
C LEU A 83 -22.50 8.07 8.91
N PHE A 84 -22.07 8.89 7.96
CA PHE A 84 -22.00 10.33 8.13
C PHE A 84 -23.37 10.97 8.36
N ASP A 85 -24.42 10.44 7.75
CA ASP A 85 -25.77 10.97 7.88
C ASP A 85 -26.33 10.84 9.29
N THR A 86 -25.92 9.80 10.03
CA THR A 86 -26.40 9.50 11.38
C THR A 86 -25.37 9.77 12.47
N HIS A 87 -24.09 9.70 12.14
CA HIS A 87 -22.96 9.81 13.06
C HIS A 87 -21.85 10.69 12.48
N PRO A 88 -22.11 11.95 12.17
CA PRO A 88 -21.08 12.83 11.60
C PRO A 88 -19.84 12.98 12.51
N GLU A 89 -20.00 12.82 13.83
CA GLU A 89 -18.91 12.88 14.82
C GLU A 89 -17.85 11.77 14.66
N TYR A 90 -18.14 10.72 13.90
CA TYR A 90 -17.17 9.66 13.58
C TYR A 90 -16.13 10.08 12.54
N PHE A 91 -16.47 11.10 11.75
CA PHE A 91 -15.67 11.54 10.63
C PHE A 91 -14.75 12.72 10.98
N ARG A 92 -13.75 12.92 10.17
CA ARG A 92 -12.75 13.96 10.39
C ARG A 92 -13.35 15.37 10.35
N VAL A 93 -12.72 16.27 11.07
CA VAL A 93 -12.87 17.73 10.89
C VAL A 93 -11.68 18.21 10.08
N ASP A 94 -11.89 18.95 9.00
CA ASP A 94 -10.82 19.54 8.21
C ASP A 94 -10.20 20.78 8.91
N LYS A 95 -9.16 21.37 8.33
CA LYS A 95 -8.48 22.54 8.87
C LYS A 95 -9.36 23.81 8.94
N ASN A 96 -10.47 23.83 8.19
CA ASN A 96 -11.44 24.93 8.20
C ASN A 96 -12.54 24.72 9.26
N GLY A 97 -12.45 23.66 10.06
CA GLY A 97 -13.43 23.33 11.09
C GLY A 97 -14.68 22.60 10.56
N LYS A 98 -14.72 22.24 9.28
CA LYS A 98 -15.83 21.52 8.67
C LYS A 98 -15.66 20.02 8.83
N ARG A 99 -16.73 19.32 9.25
CA ARG A 99 -16.75 17.87 9.33
C ARG A 99 -17.08 17.27 7.95
N ASN A 100 -16.28 16.27 7.52
CA ASN A 100 -16.35 15.67 6.20
C ASN A 100 -16.22 14.15 6.28
N SER A 101 -16.92 13.44 5.39
CA SER A 101 -16.81 11.99 5.17
C SER A 101 -15.94 11.62 3.95
N ASP A 102 -15.14 12.57 3.49
CA ASP A 102 -14.33 12.44 2.27
C ASP A 102 -13.14 11.48 2.44
N LYS A 103 -12.41 11.62 3.55
CA LYS A 103 -11.15 10.92 3.86
C LYS A 103 -11.08 10.51 5.32
N ASN A 104 -10.42 9.39 5.61
CA ASN A 104 -10.16 8.89 6.95
C ASN A 104 -11.35 9.05 7.93
N PHE A 105 -11.08 9.18 9.22
CA PHE A 105 -12.08 9.32 10.28
C PHE A 105 -11.51 10.11 11.47
N CYS A 106 -12.31 10.33 12.52
CA CYS A 106 -11.86 10.95 13.75
C CYS A 106 -11.27 9.89 14.70
N VAL A 107 -9.94 9.79 14.76
CA VAL A 107 -9.24 8.80 15.60
C VAL A 107 -9.49 8.97 17.10
N SER A 108 -9.87 10.17 17.56
CA SER A 108 -10.23 10.43 18.95
C SER A 108 -11.68 10.07 19.32
N ASN A 109 -12.46 9.56 18.34
CA ASN A 109 -13.78 9.01 18.58
C ASN A 109 -13.68 7.48 18.74
N GLU A 110 -13.89 6.99 19.94
CA GLU A 110 -13.75 5.56 20.27
C GLU A 110 -14.69 4.67 19.46
N ASN A 111 -15.93 5.09 19.22
CA ASN A 111 -16.88 4.33 18.44
C ASN A 111 -16.42 4.21 16.97
N ALA A 112 -15.93 5.29 16.39
CA ALA A 112 -15.38 5.30 15.05
C ALA A 112 -14.16 4.36 14.94
N LEU A 113 -13.24 4.42 15.89
CA LEU A 113 -12.08 3.54 15.93
C LEU A 113 -12.49 2.07 16.08
N ASN A 114 -13.48 1.77 16.92
CA ASN A 114 -14.02 0.42 17.07
C ASN A 114 -14.64 -0.10 15.78
N ILE A 115 -15.39 0.71 15.04
CA ILE A 115 -15.96 0.33 13.73
C ILE A 115 -14.85 -0.02 12.74
N VAL A 116 -13.81 0.82 12.63
CA VAL A 116 -12.64 0.56 11.78
C VAL A 116 -11.97 -0.76 12.17
N CYS A 117 -11.76 -1.02 13.46
CA CYS A 117 -11.15 -2.24 13.95
C CYS A 117 -11.99 -3.50 13.64
N GLU A 118 -13.31 -3.44 13.86
CA GLU A 118 -14.19 -4.58 13.57
C GLU A 118 -14.26 -4.87 12.06
N ASN A 119 -14.28 -3.84 11.23
CA ASN A 119 -14.25 -4.00 9.78
C ASN A 119 -12.88 -4.47 9.27
N ALA A 120 -11.77 -4.04 9.89
CA ALA A 120 -10.43 -4.54 9.59
C ALA A 120 -10.29 -6.05 9.86
N LYS A 121 -10.88 -6.56 10.95
CA LYS A 121 -10.95 -8.02 11.22
C LYS A 121 -11.71 -8.75 10.11
N LYS A 122 -12.87 -8.23 9.70
CA LYS A 122 -13.67 -8.84 8.63
C LYS A 122 -12.93 -8.82 7.31
N LEU A 123 -12.27 -7.70 6.98
CA LEU A 123 -11.47 -7.58 5.78
C LEU A 123 -10.32 -8.59 5.80
N ALA A 124 -9.55 -8.70 6.88
CA ALA A 124 -8.45 -9.64 7.00
C ALA A 124 -8.86 -11.10 6.80
N LEU A 125 -10.07 -11.48 7.19
CA LEU A 125 -10.62 -12.82 6.96
C LEU A 125 -11.04 -13.06 5.50
N ASN A 126 -11.38 -12.01 4.76
CA ASN A 126 -11.83 -12.11 3.36
C ASN A 126 -10.66 -12.07 2.34
N LEU A 127 -9.44 -11.74 2.75
CA LEU A 127 -8.27 -11.70 1.87
C LEU A 127 -7.73 -13.10 1.62
N TYR A 128 -8.22 -13.74 0.58
CA TYR A 128 -7.92 -15.14 0.25
C TYR A 128 -6.43 -15.37 -0.01
N GLY A 129 -5.83 -16.31 0.70
CA GLY A 129 -4.44 -16.71 0.50
C GLY A 129 -3.39 -15.78 1.08
N SER A 130 -3.77 -14.68 1.76
CA SER A 130 -2.84 -13.75 2.40
C SER A 130 -1.87 -14.44 3.37
N ASN A 131 -0.61 -13.97 3.41
CA ASN A 131 0.45 -14.44 4.29
C ASN A 131 0.44 -13.81 5.71
N ASP A 132 -0.67 -13.20 6.11
CA ASP A 132 -0.88 -12.49 7.38
C ASP A 132 -0.08 -11.17 7.56
N ASN A 133 0.55 -10.64 6.50
CA ASN A 133 0.97 -9.24 6.43
C ASN A 133 -0.15 -8.41 5.81
N PHE A 134 -0.61 -7.38 6.52
CA PHE A 134 -1.73 -6.56 6.10
C PHE A 134 -1.29 -5.13 5.84
N TYR A 135 -1.66 -4.62 4.66
CA TYR A 135 -1.38 -3.26 4.20
C TYR A 135 -2.71 -2.54 4.04
N PHE A 136 -3.24 -2.07 5.17
CA PHE A 136 -4.50 -1.32 5.23
C PHE A 136 -4.19 0.15 5.35
N TRP A 137 -3.89 0.75 4.22
CA TRP A 137 -3.44 2.13 4.13
C TRP A 137 -4.55 3.11 4.51
N ILE A 138 -4.12 4.23 5.05
CA ILE A 138 -4.93 5.44 5.17
C ILE A 138 -5.28 5.96 3.78
N ASP A 139 -6.25 6.87 3.69
CA ASP A 139 -6.62 7.48 2.42
C ASP A 139 -5.49 8.35 1.86
N ASP A 140 -5.46 8.47 0.52
CA ASP A 140 -4.54 9.36 -0.19
C ASP A 140 -4.93 10.82 -0.07
N GLY A 141 -3.91 11.67 -0.02
CA GLY A 141 -4.04 13.11 -0.09
C GLY A 141 -3.18 13.84 0.92
N ASN A 142 -3.22 15.15 0.85
CA ASN A 142 -2.60 16.02 1.82
C ASN A 142 -3.68 16.58 2.76
N ASP A 143 -3.31 16.80 4.03
CA ASP A 143 -4.19 17.35 5.05
C ASP A 143 -5.51 16.56 5.22
N ILE A 144 -5.38 15.23 5.23
CA ILE A 144 -6.51 14.28 5.27
C ILE A 144 -6.84 13.77 6.67
N PHE A 145 -6.12 14.21 7.69
CA PHE A 145 -6.32 13.80 9.07
C PHE A 145 -7.35 14.70 9.79
N CYS A 146 -7.76 14.29 11.00
CA CYS A 146 -8.77 15.01 11.75
C CYS A 146 -8.15 16.19 12.52
N HIS A 147 -8.79 17.37 12.43
CA HIS A 147 -8.43 18.60 13.12
C HIS A 147 -9.44 19.00 14.22
N CYS A 148 -10.29 18.10 14.72
CA CYS A 148 -11.16 18.41 15.86
C CYS A 148 -10.34 18.77 17.11
N GLU A 149 -10.98 19.36 18.14
CA GLU A 149 -10.30 19.85 19.35
C GLU A 149 -9.36 18.84 20.01
N LYS A 150 -9.68 17.53 19.94
CA LYS A 150 -8.82 16.47 20.46
C LYS A 150 -7.71 16.13 19.46
N CYS A 151 -8.03 15.94 18.18
CA CYS A 151 -7.10 15.47 17.16
C CYS A 151 -6.09 16.51 16.70
N LYS A 152 -6.40 17.82 16.73
CA LYS A 152 -5.47 18.88 16.29
C LYS A 152 -4.15 18.93 17.08
N LYS A 153 -4.10 18.26 18.24
CA LYS A 153 -2.88 18.12 19.06
C LYS A 153 -2.09 16.85 18.73
N ILE A 154 -2.59 16.02 17.82
CA ILE A 154 -2.03 14.72 17.44
C ILE A 154 -1.55 14.85 16.00
N SER A 155 -0.25 14.65 15.75
CA SER A 155 0.29 14.72 14.38
C SER A 155 -0.37 13.68 13.46
N ALA A 156 -0.32 13.90 12.15
CA ALA A 156 -0.80 12.95 11.15
C ALA A 156 -0.21 11.55 11.34
N SER A 157 1.11 11.47 11.53
CA SER A 157 1.82 10.22 11.80
C SER A 157 1.32 9.51 13.07
N ASN A 158 1.02 10.27 14.12
CA ASN A 158 0.46 9.70 15.35
C ASN A 158 -0.99 9.22 15.15
N GLN A 159 -1.83 9.97 14.44
CA GLN A 159 -3.19 9.55 14.14
C GLN A 159 -3.20 8.25 13.31
N ALA A 160 -2.32 8.13 12.31
CA ALA A 160 -2.12 6.91 11.55
C ALA A 160 -1.66 5.74 12.44
N LEU A 161 -0.63 5.94 13.26
CA LEU A 161 -0.08 4.85 14.07
C LEU A 161 -1.03 4.40 15.20
N ILE A 162 -1.82 5.30 15.79
CA ILE A 162 -2.90 4.94 16.73
C ILE A 162 -3.91 4.01 16.04
N THR A 163 -4.33 4.35 14.81
CA THR A 163 -5.25 3.55 14.01
C THR A 163 -4.65 2.17 13.70
N ILE A 164 -3.40 2.12 13.24
CA ILE A 164 -2.70 0.88 12.86
C ILE A 164 -2.51 -0.03 14.07
N ASN A 165 -2.09 0.52 15.23
CA ASN A 165 -1.97 -0.25 16.48
C ASN A 165 -3.31 -0.88 16.90
N ALA A 166 -4.39 -0.11 16.79
CA ALA A 166 -5.73 -0.59 17.14
C ALA A 166 -6.21 -1.69 16.16
N MET A 167 -6.01 -1.48 14.85
CA MET A 167 -6.33 -2.50 13.83
C MET A 167 -5.53 -3.78 14.05
N LEU A 168 -4.22 -3.70 14.30
CA LEU A 168 -3.38 -4.87 14.57
C LEU A 168 -3.92 -5.67 15.76
N ASN A 169 -4.24 -5.02 16.88
CA ASN A 169 -4.80 -5.66 18.06
C ASN A 169 -6.14 -6.35 17.76
N ALA A 170 -6.97 -5.75 16.91
CA ALA A 170 -8.24 -6.34 16.50
C ALA A 170 -8.03 -7.53 15.55
N ILE A 171 -7.19 -7.41 14.54
CA ILE A 171 -6.91 -8.46 13.56
C ILE A 171 -6.29 -9.67 14.24
N ARG A 172 -5.42 -9.50 15.22
CA ARG A 172 -4.79 -10.60 15.97
C ARG A 172 -5.78 -11.48 16.74
N LYS A 173 -6.99 -11.00 17.02
CA LYS A 173 -8.05 -11.83 17.62
C LYS A 173 -8.52 -12.95 16.68
N VAL A 174 -8.33 -12.78 15.35
CA VAL A 174 -8.76 -13.75 14.31
C VAL A 174 -7.57 -14.28 13.48
N LYS A 175 -6.46 -13.57 13.46
CA LYS A 175 -5.19 -13.90 12.78
C LYS A 175 -4.04 -13.66 13.76
N PRO A 176 -3.72 -14.60 14.65
CA PRO A 176 -2.77 -14.37 15.76
C PRO A 176 -1.35 -13.96 15.32
N LYS A 177 -0.94 -14.32 14.09
CA LYS A 177 0.37 -14.01 13.53
C LYS A 177 0.39 -12.70 12.73
N ALA A 178 -0.73 -11.98 12.67
CA ALA A 178 -0.86 -10.78 11.87
C ALA A 178 0.20 -9.74 12.18
N LYS A 179 0.69 -9.11 11.11
CA LYS A 179 1.48 -7.88 11.12
C LYS A 179 0.75 -6.84 10.26
N VAL A 180 0.91 -5.55 10.57
CA VAL A 180 0.28 -4.47 9.82
C VAL A 180 1.34 -3.43 9.45
N ALA A 181 1.32 -3.01 8.19
CA ALA A 181 2.23 -2.00 7.68
C ALA A 181 1.86 -0.59 8.18
N TYR A 182 2.87 0.18 8.56
CA TYR A 182 2.79 1.63 8.66
C TYR A 182 3.33 2.21 7.37
N LEU A 183 2.46 2.79 6.53
CA LEU A 183 2.87 3.46 5.30
C LEU A 183 3.42 4.85 5.62
N ALA A 184 4.74 5.00 5.47
CA ALA A 184 5.42 6.29 5.56
C ALA A 184 5.40 6.99 4.19
N TYR A 185 4.46 7.92 4.02
CA TYR A 185 4.13 8.57 2.76
C TYR A 185 3.41 9.90 3.01
N GLY A 186 3.73 10.97 2.29
CA GLY A 186 3.05 12.25 2.41
C GLY A 186 2.97 12.76 3.86
N ASP A 187 1.75 12.92 4.39
CA ASP A 187 1.52 13.43 5.75
C ASP A 187 2.04 12.49 6.86
N THR A 188 2.24 11.21 6.60
CA THR A 188 2.74 10.22 7.56
C THR A 188 4.24 9.96 7.47
N LEU A 189 4.96 10.72 6.65
CA LEU A 189 6.40 10.58 6.47
C LEU A 189 7.20 10.91 7.73
N LEU A 190 6.74 11.89 8.54
CA LEU A 190 7.43 12.30 9.76
C LEU A 190 7.28 11.25 10.87
N LEU A 191 8.32 11.14 11.72
CA LEU A 191 8.31 10.18 12.82
C LEU A 191 7.10 10.39 13.74
N PRO A 192 6.33 9.33 14.02
CA PRO A 192 5.37 9.38 15.11
C PRO A 192 6.09 9.41 16.47
N THR A 193 5.41 9.90 17.49
CA THR A 193 5.86 9.83 18.89
C THR A 193 5.12 8.74 19.67
N VAL A 194 4.04 8.19 19.10
CA VAL A 194 3.30 7.03 19.61
C VAL A 194 4.10 5.76 19.30
N LYS A 195 4.35 4.92 20.30
CA LYS A 195 5.12 3.68 20.10
C LYS A 195 4.35 2.67 19.23
N PRO A 196 4.99 2.06 18.21
CA PRO A 196 4.39 0.97 17.46
C PRO A 196 4.25 -0.28 18.32
N ASN A 197 3.13 -0.98 18.20
CA ASN A 197 2.96 -2.31 18.78
C ASN A 197 3.88 -3.32 18.06
N ASP A 198 4.29 -4.36 18.77
CA ASP A 198 4.99 -5.48 18.14
C ASP A 198 4.17 -6.04 16.98
N GLY A 199 4.79 -6.16 15.80
CA GLY A 199 4.15 -6.57 14.54
C GLY A 199 3.65 -5.41 13.67
N VAL A 200 3.78 -4.14 14.10
CA VAL A 200 3.74 -3.02 13.16
C VAL A 200 5.10 -2.90 12.50
N PHE A 201 5.13 -2.81 11.17
CA PHE A 201 6.37 -2.69 10.40
C PHE A 201 6.31 -1.53 9.41
N LEU A 202 7.48 -1.05 9.01
CA LEU A 202 7.62 0.07 8.06
C LEU A 202 7.30 -0.39 6.63
N GLU A 203 6.43 0.35 5.95
CA GLU A 203 6.35 0.42 4.50
C GLU A 203 6.69 1.85 4.08
N TYR A 204 7.77 2.03 3.33
CA TYR A 204 8.24 3.34 2.91
C TYR A 204 7.96 3.54 1.42
N ALA A 205 7.24 4.60 1.06
CA ALA A 205 6.87 4.91 -0.32
C ALA A 205 7.41 6.28 -0.75
N PRO A 206 8.51 6.36 -1.50
CA PRO A 206 9.06 7.61 -2.02
C PRO A 206 8.29 8.04 -3.26
N PHE A 207 7.34 8.94 -3.10
CA PHE A 207 6.44 9.35 -4.17
C PHE A 207 6.78 10.70 -4.81
N GLU A 208 7.44 11.60 -4.07
CA GLU A 208 7.76 12.95 -4.55
C GLU A 208 8.57 12.94 -5.85
N LYS A 209 9.52 12.02 -6.02
CA LYS A 209 10.33 11.89 -7.23
C LYS A 209 9.51 11.60 -8.50
N TYR A 210 8.30 11.07 -8.36
CA TYR A 210 7.43 10.74 -9.49
C TYR A 210 6.45 11.87 -9.83
N VAL A 211 5.93 12.57 -8.83
CA VAL A 211 4.80 13.49 -9.00
C VAL A 211 5.19 14.95 -8.88
N ASN A 212 6.20 15.27 -8.09
CA ASN A 212 6.58 16.67 -7.86
C ASN A 212 7.36 17.24 -9.04
N LYS A 213 6.77 18.22 -9.70
CA LYS A 213 7.37 18.96 -10.83
C LYS A 213 7.59 20.45 -10.48
N SER A 214 7.46 20.80 -9.20
CA SER A 214 7.65 22.17 -8.74
C SER A 214 9.14 22.57 -8.72
N GLU A 215 9.40 23.86 -8.64
CA GLU A 215 10.77 24.40 -8.45
C GLU A 215 11.42 23.89 -7.16
N ASN A 216 10.63 23.45 -6.18
CA ASN A 216 11.08 22.90 -4.91
C ASN A 216 11.11 21.37 -4.89
N ALA A 217 10.99 20.68 -6.03
CA ALA A 217 10.92 19.20 -6.09
C ALA A 217 12.12 18.55 -5.38
N GLU A 218 13.34 19.04 -5.60
CA GLU A 218 14.55 18.49 -4.97
C GLU A 218 14.49 18.55 -3.43
N PHE A 219 13.92 19.62 -2.87
CA PHE A 219 13.74 19.74 -1.41
C PHE A 219 12.81 18.65 -0.86
N TYR A 220 11.67 18.41 -1.51
CA TYR A 220 10.69 17.40 -1.06
C TYR A 220 11.23 15.99 -1.26
N ILE A 221 11.89 15.71 -2.39
CA ILE A 221 12.53 14.43 -2.66
C ILE A 221 13.62 14.16 -1.61
N LYS A 222 14.49 15.15 -1.35
CA LYS A 222 15.53 15.02 -0.32
C LYS A 222 14.93 14.75 1.05
N ARG A 223 13.83 15.43 1.41
CA ARG A 223 13.13 15.22 2.68
C ARG A 223 12.62 13.79 2.82
N GLU A 224 12.06 13.18 1.76
CA GLU A 224 11.67 11.77 1.79
C GLU A 224 12.87 10.87 2.09
N PHE A 225 13.97 11.05 1.38
CA PHE A 225 15.17 10.22 1.55
C PHE A 225 15.84 10.42 2.92
N ASP A 226 15.86 11.63 3.46
CA ASP A 226 16.43 11.93 4.79
C ASP A 226 15.63 11.23 5.92
N MET A 227 14.36 10.90 5.70
CA MET A 227 13.52 10.20 6.68
C MET A 227 13.72 8.67 6.74
N ILE A 228 14.39 8.07 5.76
CA ILE A 228 14.58 6.60 5.72
C ILE A 228 15.26 6.08 6.99
N GLU A 229 16.41 6.62 7.33
CA GLU A 229 17.19 6.14 8.48
C GLU A 229 16.47 6.36 9.82
N PRO A 230 15.89 7.56 10.11
CA PRO A 230 15.01 7.73 11.26
C PRO A 230 13.86 6.73 11.34
N LEU A 231 13.16 6.46 10.21
CA LEU A 231 12.04 5.53 10.16
C LEU A 231 12.48 4.08 10.40
N ILE A 232 13.59 3.64 9.78
CA ILE A 232 14.14 2.30 10.00
C ILE A 232 14.57 2.13 11.46
N ASN A 233 15.22 3.13 12.07
CA ASN A 233 15.59 3.07 13.47
C ASN A 233 14.38 3.00 14.41
N TYR A 234 13.25 3.60 14.01
CA TYR A 234 12.02 3.63 14.81
C TYR A 234 11.21 2.35 14.70
N PHE A 235 11.02 1.82 13.49
CA PHE A 235 10.19 0.62 13.23
C PHE A 235 11.00 -0.69 13.18
N GLY A 236 12.32 -0.60 12.99
CA GLY A 236 13.21 -1.74 12.74
C GLY A 236 13.29 -2.10 11.25
N SER A 237 14.45 -2.66 10.85
CA SER A 237 14.72 -3.04 9.45
C SER A 237 14.22 -4.44 9.08
N LYS A 238 13.94 -5.30 10.06
CA LYS A 238 13.66 -6.74 9.83
C LYS A 238 12.54 -7.01 8.84
N ASP A 239 11.43 -6.31 8.99
CA ASP A 239 10.22 -6.46 8.17
C ASP A 239 9.99 -5.21 7.29
N ALA A 240 10.95 -4.26 7.28
CA ALA A 240 10.84 -3.02 6.53
C ALA A 240 10.81 -3.28 5.02
N LYS A 241 9.89 -2.61 4.34
CA LYS A 241 9.60 -2.74 2.92
C LYS A 241 9.65 -1.39 2.25
N VAL A 242 10.14 -1.35 1.00
CA VAL A 242 9.99 -0.20 0.10
C VAL A 242 8.89 -0.50 -0.90
N LEU A 243 7.99 0.47 -1.09
CA LEU A 243 6.97 0.47 -2.14
C LEU A 243 7.36 1.49 -3.22
N GLU A 244 7.63 1.00 -4.42
CA GLU A 244 8.11 1.80 -5.56
C GLU A 244 7.14 1.78 -6.74
N TYR A 245 7.40 2.62 -7.73
CA TYR A 245 6.51 2.86 -8.87
C TYR A 245 7.21 2.62 -10.22
N TRP A 246 8.36 1.89 -10.24
CA TRP A 246 9.16 1.72 -11.46
C TRP A 246 8.40 1.08 -12.61
N TYR A 247 7.45 0.17 -12.33
CA TYR A 247 6.62 -0.52 -13.31
C TYR A 247 5.18 -0.01 -13.34
N ASP A 248 4.87 1.08 -12.67
CA ASP A 248 3.50 1.61 -12.62
C ASP A 248 3.09 2.28 -13.95
N ASN A 249 2.57 1.46 -14.86
CA ASN A 249 2.11 1.96 -16.16
C ASN A 249 0.77 2.71 -16.06
N SER A 250 0.06 2.65 -14.94
CA SER A 250 -1.13 3.47 -14.73
C SER A 250 -0.79 4.96 -14.73
N MET A 251 0.30 5.35 -14.07
CA MET A 251 0.81 6.72 -14.06
C MET A 251 1.26 7.17 -15.46
N TYR A 252 2.04 6.34 -16.20
CA TYR A 252 2.47 6.63 -17.56
C TYR A 252 1.29 6.77 -18.53
N SER A 253 0.23 5.98 -18.32
CA SER A 253 -1.01 6.02 -19.07
C SER A 253 -1.96 7.14 -18.60
N LYS A 254 -1.59 7.93 -17.58
CA LYS A 254 -2.45 8.96 -16.96
C LYS A 254 -3.80 8.38 -16.52
N TRP A 255 -3.77 7.17 -15.98
CA TRP A 255 -4.95 6.39 -15.53
C TRP A 255 -6.01 6.19 -16.61
N LYS A 256 -5.62 6.13 -17.89
CA LYS A 256 -6.53 5.94 -19.02
C LYS A 256 -6.23 4.63 -19.76
N LYS A 257 -7.28 3.99 -20.24
CA LYS A 257 -7.22 2.83 -21.13
C LYS A 257 -7.52 3.27 -22.58
N PRO A 258 -6.91 2.67 -23.63
CA PRO A 258 -5.90 1.61 -23.55
C PRO A 258 -4.58 2.12 -22.93
N PRO A 259 -3.77 1.21 -22.32
CA PRO A 259 -2.53 1.62 -21.69
C PRO A 259 -1.50 2.12 -22.70
N ALA A 260 -0.69 3.08 -22.28
CA ALA A 260 0.44 3.56 -23.09
C ALA A 260 1.56 2.50 -23.13
N LYS A 261 2.43 2.57 -24.17
CA LYS A 261 3.61 1.70 -24.22
C LYS A 261 4.57 2.08 -23.08
N PHE A 262 4.90 1.10 -22.26
CA PHE A 262 5.79 1.24 -21.11
C PHE A 262 7.26 1.04 -21.51
N THR A 263 8.16 1.79 -20.87
CA THR A 263 9.60 1.58 -20.97
C THR A 263 10.22 1.72 -19.59
N LEU A 264 10.87 0.67 -19.10
CA LEU A 264 11.54 0.69 -17.83
C LEU A 264 12.81 1.54 -17.87
N ASN A 265 12.98 2.42 -16.90
CA ASN A 265 14.28 3.05 -16.62
C ASN A 265 15.11 2.13 -15.71
N GLU A 266 15.76 1.13 -16.32
CA GLU A 266 16.53 0.12 -15.58
C GLU A 266 17.72 0.72 -14.83
N THR A 267 18.35 1.77 -15.37
CA THR A 267 19.46 2.46 -14.69
C THR A 267 19.00 3.09 -13.39
N GLN A 268 17.82 3.72 -13.37
CA GLN A 268 17.26 4.30 -12.15
C GLN A 268 16.84 3.22 -11.16
N LEU A 269 16.16 2.17 -11.64
CA LEU A 269 15.79 1.01 -10.82
C LEU A 269 17.01 0.41 -10.10
N ALA A 270 18.10 0.17 -10.81
CA ALA A 270 19.31 -0.40 -10.26
C ALA A 270 19.95 0.49 -9.17
N LYS A 271 19.99 1.82 -9.40
CA LYS A 271 20.49 2.81 -8.42
C LYS A 271 19.62 2.81 -7.16
N ASP A 272 18.31 2.87 -7.31
CA ASP A 272 17.37 2.92 -6.20
C ASP A 272 17.46 1.63 -5.36
N ILE A 273 17.45 0.45 -5.98
CA ILE A 273 17.60 -0.83 -5.28
C ILE A 273 18.91 -0.89 -4.50
N SER A 274 20.04 -0.49 -5.12
CA SER A 274 21.33 -0.45 -4.43
C SER A 274 21.30 0.46 -3.21
N PHE A 275 20.68 1.62 -3.33
CA PHE A 275 20.51 2.58 -2.24
C PHE A 275 19.67 2.00 -1.09
N TYR A 276 18.50 1.40 -1.39
CA TYR A 276 17.64 0.81 -0.36
C TYR A 276 18.32 -0.36 0.37
N LYS A 277 19.07 -1.18 -0.35
CA LYS A 277 19.88 -2.25 0.27
C LYS A 277 20.89 -1.67 1.26
N GLN A 278 21.61 -0.60 0.89
CA GLN A 278 22.57 0.07 1.78
C GLN A 278 21.89 0.66 3.02
N LYS A 279 20.62 1.06 2.91
CA LYS A 279 19.83 1.55 4.04
C LYS A 279 19.21 0.43 4.90
N GLY A 280 19.40 -0.84 4.54
CA GLY A 280 18.99 -2.00 5.33
C GLY A 280 17.61 -2.57 4.97
N PHE A 281 16.98 -2.12 3.88
CA PHE A 281 15.79 -2.78 3.37
C PHE A 281 16.15 -4.12 2.74
N ASN A 282 15.36 -5.14 3.05
CA ASN A 282 15.48 -6.48 2.49
C ASN A 282 14.22 -6.96 1.74
N TYR A 283 13.22 -6.09 1.64
CA TYR A 283 12.00 -6.31 0.90
C TYR A 283 11.68 -5.10 0.01
N ILE A 284 11.55 -5.35 -1.28
CA ILE A 284 11.28 -4.33 -2.30
C ILE A 284 10.03 -4.73 -3.07
N SER A 285 9.12 -3.77 -3.21
CA SER A 285 7.92 -3.91 -4.04
C SER A 285 7.82 -2.80 -5.07
N THR A 286 7.08 -3.06 -6.13
CA THR A 286 6.72 -2.05 -7.13
C THR A 286 5.32 -2.30 -7.65
N PHE A 287 4.59 -1.22 -7.89
CA PHE A 287 3.41 -1.30 -8.74
C PHE A 287 3.81 -1.76 -10.14
N GLY A 288 2.97 -2.61 -10.73
CA GLY A 288 3.03 -3.10 -12.09
C GLY A 288 1.64 -3.08 -12.73
N CYS A 289 0.82 -2.10 -12.32
CA CYS A 289 -0.54 -1.91 -12.81
C CYS A 289 -0.56 -1.42 -14.26
N PHE A 290 -1.64 -1.69 -14.99
CA PHE A 290 -1.81 -1.37 -16.43
C PHE A 290 -0.81 -2.10 -17.34
N LEU A 291 -0.30 -3.24 -16.88
CA LEU A 291 0.51 -4.18 -17.67
C LEU A 291 -0.23 -5.53 -17.84
N GLY A 292 -1.55 -5.54 -17.75
CA GLY A 292 -2.41 -6.70 -17.90
C GLY A 292 -2.51 -7.22 -19.35
N GLN A 293 -3.51 -8.07 -19.63
CA GLN A 293 -3.66 -8.70 -20.96
C GLN A 293 -3.85 -7.67 -22.07
N ASP A 294 -4.59 -6.59 -21.81
CA ASP A 294 -4.81 -5.48 -22.74
C ASP A 294 -3.50 -4.78 -23.16
N TYR A 295 -2.52 -4.71 -22.24
CA TYR A 295 -1.19 -4.22 -22.55
C TYR A 295 -0.40 -5.24 -23.38
N VAL A 296 -0.43 -6.50 -22.96
CA VAL A 296 0.31 -7.60 -23.63
C VAL A 296 -0.15 -7.75 -25.10
N ASP A 297 -1.45 -7.64 -25.37
CA ASP A 297 -2.02 -7.73 -26.71
C ASP A 297 -1.52 -6.61 -27.63
N LEU A 298 -1.21 -5.43 -27.08
CA LEU A 298 -0.74 -4.28 -27.86
C LEU A 298 0.78 -4.23 -28.04
N TYR A 299 1.54 -4.66 -27.00
CA TYR A 299 2.98 -4.36 -26.92
C TYR A 299 3.86 -5.56 -26.57
N GLY A 300 3.26 -6.71 -26.29
CA GLY A 300 3.96 -7.88 -25.76
C GLY A 300 4.16 -7.81 -24.23
N ASP A 301 4.73 -8.87 -23.68
CA ASP A 301 4.92 -8.99 -22.23
C ASP A 301 6.05 -8.06 -21.72
N THR A 302 5.95 -7.69 -20.46
CA THR A 302 6.90 -6.79 -19.81
C THR A 302 8.02 -7.60 -19.15
N ASN A 303 9.27 -7.23 -19.41
CA ASN A 303 10.42 -7.87 -18.74
C ASN A 303 10.53 -7.43 -17.26
N VAL A 304 10.26 -8.34 -16.35
CA VAL A 304 10.35 -8.14 -14.88
C VAL A 304 11.70 -8.59 -14.31
N THR A 305 12.54 -9.27 -15.09
CA THR A 305 13.86 -9.77 -14.66
C THR A 305 14.74 -8.70 -14.00
N PRO A 306 14.80 -7.44 -14.47
CA PRO A 306 15.62 -6.40 -13.83
C PRO A 306 15.29 -6.17 -12.35
N LEU A 307 14.01 -6.23 -11.96
CA LEU A 307 13.60 -6.09 -10.55
C LEU A 307 14.34 -7.11 -9.66
N VAL A 308 14.40 -8.35 -10.09
CA VAL A 308 14.98 -9.44 -9.29
C VAL A 308 16.50 -9.50 -9.41
N SER A 309 17.06 -9.33 -10.61
CA SER A 309 18.50 -9.38 -10.83
C SER A 309 19.23 -8.30 -10.00
N HIS A 310 18.76 -7.07 -10.00
CA HIS A 310 19.35 -6.00 -9.19
C HIS A 310 19.08 -6.18 -7.68
N SER A 311 17.94 -6.79 -7.31
CA SER A 311 17.64 -7.10 -5.91
C SER A 311 18.56 -8.18 -5.32
N ASN A 312 19.00 -9.16 -6.12
CA ASN A 312 19.81 -10.29 -5.67
C ASN A 312 21.32 -10.09 -5.93
N TYR A 313 21.71 -9.03 -6.65
CA TYR A 313 23.12 -8.77 -6.91
C TYR A 313 23.84 -8.42 -5.59
N GLU A 314 24.74 -9.29 -5.14
CA GLU A 314 25.69 -9.01 -4.07
C GLU A 314 26.93 -8.32 -4.68
N LYS A 315 27.31 -7.16 -4.12
CA LYS A 315 28.56 -6.49 -4.49
C LYS A 315 29.73 -7.10 -3.73
#